data_32ba159a5629f8c0575e8b0332d690dd
#
_entry.id   32ba159a5629f8c0575e8b0332d690dd
#
_cell.length_a   1.000
_cell.length_b   1.000
_cell.length_c   1.000
_cell.angle_alpha   90.00
_cell.angle_beta   90.00
_cell.angle_gamma   90.00
#
_symmetry.space_group_name_H-M   'P 1'
#
loop_
_entity.id
_entity.type
_entity.pdbx_description
1 polymer ?
#
loop_
_entity_poly.entity_id
_entity_poly.type
_entity_poly.pdbx_seq_one_letter_code
_entity_poly.pdbx_strand_id
1 'polypeptide(L)'
;MKKVSSRRRSSKKKTATPKKAVYPVKNWTAYDQALVQRGSLTVWLSEEAIDGWSYTGPTQRGAQFEYSDLAIETALTFRKLFHLPLRQTEGFIRSLLERMDLDLDAPDHTTLVRRQPGLTIDLPVHATTSPRDVVVDSTGLKVYGEGEWKTRQHGWSTRRTWRKLHLSFDADTGEIVAETLTEAGTDDASQVRPMQAQIPGEVARFYADGAYDRWKVHYALAYPSGQDPPIASVIPPRRDAQVRKAKRRYRHIEARNQRVQAIEKKGRKPWKQESGYHRRSLAETGIFRYKVILGPKLQARSWPGQQTEARIGCSSLNRIIHLGKPDSYKVEVEG
;
A
#
# COMPACT_ATOMS: atom_id res chain seq x y z
N MET A 1 6.79 -46.55 -56.54
CA MET A 1 5.50 -46.01 -56.08
C MET A 1 5.60 -45.60 -54.62
N LYS A 2 5.69 -44.29 -54.34
CA LYS A 2 5.78 -43.75 -52.99
C LYS A 2 4.38 -43.23 -52.58
N LYS A 3 3.78 -43.80 -51.52
CA LYS A 3 2.53 -43.34 -50.97
C LYS A 3 2.74 -42.03 -50.18
N VAL A 4 2.08 -40.96 -50.62
CA VAL A 4 1.99 -39.70 -49.91
C VAL A 4 0.88 -39.76 -48.88
N SER A 5 1.25 -39.70 -47.61
CA SER A 5 0.29 -39.68 -46.47
C SER A 5 -0.14 -38.22 -46.24
N SER A 6 -1.40 -37.90 -46.53
CA SER A 6 -2.00 -36.59 -46.22
C SER A 6 -2.35 -36.50 -44.74
N ARG A 7 -1.57 -35.71 -43.97
CA ARG A 7 -1.92 -35.34 -42.59
C ARG A 7 -3.05 -34.29 -42.62
N ARG A 8 -4.29 -34.70 -42.25
CA ARG A 8 -5.38 -33.77 -41.95
C ARG A 8 -4.97 -32.88 -40.75
N ARG A 9 -4.81 -31.57 -40.99
CA ARG A 9 -4.70 -30.56 -39.93
C ARG A 9 -6.08 -30.42 -39.27
N SER A 10 -6.19 -30.85 -37.99
CA SER A 10 -7.35 -30.54 -37.15
C SER A 10 -7.38 -29.03 -36.86
N SER A 11 -8.42 -28.34 -37.31
CA SER A 11 -8.67 -26.95 -36.95
C SER A 11 -9.06 -26.88 -35.48
N LYS A 12 -8.14 -26.39 -34.62
CA LYS A 12 -8.49 -26.02 -33.25
C LYS A 12 -9.54 -24.91 -33.31
N LYS A 13 -10.79 -25.19 -32.87
CA LYS A 13 -11.81 -24.17 -32.61
C LYS A 13 -11.19 -23.11 -31.67
N LYS A 14 -11.08 -21.86 -32.14
CA LYS A 14 -10.73 -20.72 -31.30
C LYS A 14 -11.87 -20.60 -30.27
N THR A 15 -11.61 -20.96 -29.02
CA THR A 15 -12.49 -20.65 -27.89
C THR A 15 -12.57 -19.12 -27.79
N ALA A 16 -13.79 -18.58 -27.89
CA ALA A 16 -14.03 -17.14 -27.74
C ALA A 16 -13.47 -16.66 -26.40
N THR A 17 -12.64 -15.64 -26.44
CA THR A 17 -12.11 -15.00 -25.23
C THR A 17 -13.29 -14.40 -24.48
N PRO A 18 -13.52 -14.73 -23.19
CA PRO A 18 -14.63 -14.16 -22.45
C PRO A 18 -14.50 -12.63 -22.44
N LYS A 19 -15.58 -11.93 -22.79
CA LYS A 19 -15.62 -10.46 -22.75
C LYS A 19 -15.31 -10.00 -21.32
N LYS A 20 -14.44 -9.00 -21.19
CA LYS A 20 -14.10 -8.43 -19.88
C LYS A 20 -15.33 -7.73 -19.30
N ALA A 21 -15.63 -7.99 -18.02
CA ALA A 21 -16.65 -7.24 -17.30
C ALA A 21 -16.35 -5.74 -17.32
N VAL A 22 -17.38 -4.93 -17.51
CA VAL A 22 -17.29 -3.47 -17.46
C VAL A 22 -17.74 -3.00 -16.08
N TYR A 23 -17.04 -2.00 -15.52
CA TYR A 23 -17.32 -1.44 -14.21
C TYR A 23 -17.62 0.06 -14.31
N PRO A 24 -18.87 0.45 -14.66
CA PRO A 24 -19.27 1.85 -14.67
C PRO A 24 -19.24 2.44 -13.26
N VAL A 25 -18.97 3.73 -13.17
CA VAL A 25 -18.97 4.50 -11.92
C VAL A 25 -20.34 5.13 -11.72
N LYS A 26 -21.00 4.86 -10.58
CA LYS A 26 -22.32 5.42 -10.25
C LYS A 26 -22.24 6.89 -9.82
N ASN A 27 -21.25 7.24 -9.04
CA ASN A 27 -21.06 8.56 -8.44
C ASN A 27 -20.09 9.43 -9.25
N TRP A 28 -20.18 9.39 -10.59
CA TRP A 28 -19.19 10.02 -11.47
C TRP A 28 -19.01 11.51 -11.15
N THR A 29 -20.06 12.29 -11.00
CA THR A 29 -19.99 13.74 -10.72
C THR A 29 -19.23 14.05 -9.43
N ALA A 30 -19.55 13.35 -8.33
CA ALA A 30 -18.85 13.53 -7.06
C ALA A 30 -17.40 13.07 -7.13
N TYR A 31 -17.14 11.96 -7.85
CA TYR A 31 -15.79 11.46 -8.05
C TYR A 31 -14.95 12.39 -8.92
N ASP A 32 -15.51 12.99 -9.97
CA ASP A 32 -14.84 13.97 -10.80
C ASP A 32 -14.45 15.22 -10.00
N GLN A 33 -15.36 15.74 -9.18
CA GLN A 33 -15.06 16.83 -8.26
C GLN A 33 -13.92 16.48 -7.31
N ALA A 34 -13.90 15.26 -6.76
CA ALA A 34 -12.80 14.79 -5.92
C ALA A 34 -11.48 14.71 -6.69
N LEU A 35 -11.50 14.33 -7.97
CA LEU A 35 -10.31 14.35 -8.82
C LEU A 35 -9.75 15.76 -9.01
N VAL A 36 -10.61 16.74 -9.23
CA VAL A 36 -10.23 18.16 -9.32
C VAL A 36 -9.64 18.66 -8.00
N GLN A 37 -10.29 18.33 -6.88
CA GLN A 37 -9.83 18.74 -5.54
C GLN A 37 -8.44 18.20 -5.17
N ARG A 38 -8.00 17.06 -5.72
CA ARG A 38 -6.64 16.54 -5.50
C ARG A 38 -5.54 17.51 -5.93
N GLY A 39 -5.83 18.41 -6.87
CA GLY A 39 -4.94 19.49 -7.30
C GLY A 39 -5.07 20.78 -6.50
N SER A 40 -6.02 20.87 -5.57
CA SER A 40 -6.21 22.08 -4.75
C SER A 40 -5.12 22.21 -3.70
N LEU A 41 -4.50 23.39 -3.61
CA LEU A 41 -3.48 23.69 -2.62
C LEU A 41 -4.03 23.60 -1.19
N THR A 42 -5.28 23.99 -0.97
CA THR A 42 -5.93 23.98 0.36
C THR A 42 -6.06 22.57 0.97
N VAL A 43 -6.03 21.52 0.14
CA VAL A 43 -6.01 20.14 0.62
C VAL A 43 -4.66 19.75 1.23
N TRP A 44 -3.58 20.37 0.74
CA TRP A 44 -2.21 19.99 1.09
C TRP A 44 -1.52 21.00 2.01
N LEU A 45 -1.96 22.26 1.99
CA LEU A 45 -1.56 23.33 2.88
C LEU A 45 -2.79 23.81 3.63
N SER A 46 -3.06 23.22 4.79
CA SER A 46 -4.21 23.58 5.63
C SER A 46 -3.90 24.80 6.48
N GLU A 47 -4.96 25.45 7.01
CA GLU A 47 -4.84 26.57 7.93
C GLU A 47 -4.02 26.19 9.17
N GLU A 48 -4.25 24.97 9.71
CA GLU A 48 -3.46 24.47 10.85
C GLU A 48 -1.97 24.34 10.52
N ALA A 49 -1.62 24.00 9.26
CA ALA A 49 -0.25 23.91 8.82
C ALA A 49 0.40 25.30 8.71
N ILE A 50 -0.37 26.32 8.34
CA ILE A 50 0.07 27.73 8.28
C ILE A 50 0.26 28.26 9.69
N ASP A 51 -0.73 28.12 10.56
CA ASP A 51 -0.72 28.59 11.95
C ASP A 51 0.40 27.90 12.77
N GLY A 52 0.59 26.60 12.53
CA GLY A 52 1.61 25.80 13.18
C GLY A 52 2.95 25.73 12.45
N TRP A 53 3.28 26.67 11.55
CA TRP A 53 4.46 26.60 10.70
C TRP A 53 5.77 26.68 11.48
N SER A 54 5.85 27.65 12.40
CA SER A 54 7.03 27.89 13.20
C SER A 54 7.15 26.92 14.37
N TYR A 55 8.38 26.60 14.76
CA TYR A 55 8.63 25.74 15.90
C TYR A 55 8.39 26.46 17.22
N THR A 56 7.49 25.93 18.04
CA THR A 56 7.14 26.48 19.37
C THR A 56 7.53 25.53 20.52
N GLY A 57 8.27 24.46 20.21
CA GLY A 57 8.66 23.46 21.20
C GLY A 57 9.81 23.91 22.12
N PRO A 58 10.25 23.04 23.05
CA PRO A 58 11.29 23.36 24.03
C PRO A 58 12.63 23.67 23.36
N THR A 59 13.37 24.58 23.96
CA THR A 59 14.74 24.91 23.55
C THR A 59 15.65 23.69 23.59
N GLN A 60 16.39 23.45 22.52
CA GLN A 60 17.29 22.31 22.39
C GLN A 60 18.77 22.78 22.59
N ARG A 61 19.62 21.81 22.95
CA ARG A 61 21.05 22.06 22.99
C ARG A 61 21.62 22.21 21.57
N GLY A 62 22.21 23.32 21.25
CA GLY A 62 22.78 23.61 19.92
C GLY A 62 21.85 24.45 19.06
N ALA A 63 21.82 24.20 17.76
CA ALA A 63 20.97 24.93 16.82
C ALA A 63 19.47 24.63 17.09
N GLN A 64 18.70 25.73 17.22
CA GLN A 64 17.26 25.62 17.45
C GLN A 64 16.54 25.20 16.18
N PHE A 65 15.37 24.54 16.35
CA PHE A 65 14.47 24.35 15.24
C PHE A 65 13.72 25.66 14.94
N GLU A 66 13.63 26.00 13.69
CA GLU A 66 12.88 27.15 13.19
C GLU A 66 11.48 26.71 12.73
N TYR A 67 11.41 25.55 12.09
CA TYR A 67 10.19 24.99 11.52
C TYR A 67 9.64 23.86 12.37
N SER A 68 8.33 23.80 12.50
CA SER A 68 7.61 22.69 13.14
C SER A 68 7.74 21.40 12.33
N ASP A 69 7.37 20.26 12.95
CA ASP A 69 7.27 18.99 12.23
C ASP A 69 6.19 19.05 11.14
N LEU A 70 5.12 19.80 11.39
CA LEU A 70 4.02 19.99 10.44
C LEU A 70 4.46 20.76 9.19
N ALA A 71 5.29 21.81 9.34
CA ALA A 71 5.87 22.53 8.21
C ALA A 71 6.76 21.63 7.36
N ILE A 72 7.61 20.83 8.01
CA ILE A 72 8.50 19.88 7.32
C ILE A 72 7.68 18.78 6.62
N GLU A 73 6.68 18.20 7.29
CA GLU A 73 5.78 17.21 6.69
C GLU A 73 5.07 17.79 5.47
N THR A 74 4.55 19.00 5.57
CA THR A 74 3.86 19.70 4.48
C THR A 74 4.78 19.86 3.27
N ALA A 75 6.00 20.39 3.47
CA ALA A 75 6.98 20.55 2.40
C ALA A 75 7.37 19.20 1.74
N LEU A 76 7.57 18.16 2.55
CA LEU A 76 7.87 16.81 2.04
C LEU A 76 6.67 16.16 1.36
N THR A 77 5.45 16.48 1.76
CA THR A 77 4.21 16.05 1.08
C THR A 77 4.12 16.66 -0.32
N PHE A 78 4.34 17.97 -0.46
CA PHE A 78 4.44 18.61 -1.78
C PHE A 78 5.55 17.99 -2.64
N ARG A 79 6.73 17.77 -2.05
CA ARG A 79 7.82 17.08 -2.72
C ARG A 79 7.39 15.73 -3.29
N LYS A 80 6.65 14.92 -2.50
CA LYS A 80 6.21 13.58 -2.89
C LYS A 80 5.14 13.61 -3.97
N LEU A 81 4.16 14.50 -3.84
CA LEU A 81 3.03 14.62 -4.77
C LEU A 81 3.47 15.17 -6.14
N PHE A 82 4.33 16.20 -6.16
CA PHE A 82 4.79 16.85 -7.38
C PHE A 82 6.14 16.32 -7.88
N HIS A 83 6.67 15.28 -7.24
CA HIS A 83 7.93 14.62 -7.62
C HIS A 83 9.15 15.57 -7.66
N LEU A 84 9.15 16.61 -6.83
CA LEU A 84 10.17 17.65 -6.85
C LEU A 84 11.51 17.17 -6.26
N PRO A 85 12.67 17.53 -6.86
CA PRO A 85 13.95 17.51 -6.16
C PRO A 85 13.96 18.46 -4.96
N LEU A 86 14.75 18.17 -3.93
CA LEU A 86 14.75 18.92 -2.67
C LEU A 86 14.93 20.44 -2.83
N ARG A 87 15.88 20.89 -3.67
CA ARG A 87 16.08 22.34 -3.93
C ARG A 87 14.89 22.97 -4.66
N GLN A 88 14.25 22.21 -5.54
CA GLN A 88 13.02 22.69 -6.21
C GLN A 88 11.84 22.70 -5.22
N THR A 89 11.80 21.81 -4.22
CA THR A 89 10.80 21.83 -3.16
C THR A 89 10.92 23.11 -2.35
N GLU A 90 12.12 23.49 -1.92
CA GLU A 90 12.39 24.75 -1.21
C GLU A 90 11.89 25.95 -2.04
N GLY A 91 12.30 26.06 -3.30
CA GLY A 91 11.87 27.15 -4.18
C GLY A 91 10.38 27.19 -4.43
N PHE A 92 9.75 26.01 -4.56
CA PHE A 92 8.30 25.89 -4.75
C PHE A 92 7.53 26.38 -3.51
N ILE A 93 7.93 25.92 -2.30
CA ILE A 93 7.28 26.36 -1.05
C ILE A 93 7.46 27.86 -0.86
N ARG A 94 8.66 28.41 -1.04
CA ARG A 94 8.93 29.85 -0.95
C ARG A 94 8.00 30.65 -1.86
N SER A 95 7.94 30.29 -3.14
CA SER A 95 7.07 30.95 -4.11
C SER A 95 5.59 30.81 -3.76
N LEU A 96 5.18 29.68 -3.18
CA LEU A 96 3.81 29.44 -2.75
C LEU A 96 3.43 30.37 -1.58
N LEU A 97 4.26 30.45 -0.54
CA LEU A 97 4.05 31.31 0.62
C LEU A 97 3.99 32.80 0.21
N GLU A 98 4.92 33.24 -0.65
CA GLU A 98 4.92 34.60 -1.22
C GLU A 98 3.62 34.90 -1.99
N ARG A 99 3.14 33.97 -2.82
CA ARG A 99 1.91 34.13 -3.60
C ARG A 99 0.64 34.17 -2.75
N MET A 100 0.67 33.54 -1.59
CA MET A 100 -0.42 33.55 -0.61
C MET A 100 -0.33 34.74 0.36
N ASP A 101 0.64 35.64 0.17
CA ASP A 101 0.89 36.79 1.04
C ASP A 101 1.08 36.40 2.51
N LEU A 102 1.78 35.27 2.73
CA LEU A 102 2.10 34.77 4.06
C LEU A 102 3.52 35.18 4.44
N ASP A 103 3.66 35.83 5.60
CA ASP A 103 4.95 36.22 6.22
C ASP A 103 5.59 35.00 6.90
N LEU A 104 5.91 33.99 6.09
CA LEU A 104 6.50 32.71 6.50
C LEU A 104 7.70 32.37 5.61
N ASP A 105 8.76 31.86 6.23
CA ASP A 105 9.92 31.34 5.51
C ASP A 105 9.75 29.89 5.10
N ALA A 106 10.37 29.51 3.98
CA ALA A 106 10.38 28.15 3.49
C ALA A 106 11.57 27.36 4.07
N PRO A 107 11.39 26.14 4.59
CA PRO A 107 12.51 25.33 5.05
C PRO A 107 13.45 24.99 3.89
N ASP A 108 14.73 25.26 4.11
CA ASP A 108 15.77 24.94 3.13
C ASP A 108 15.93 23.43 2.92
N HIS A 109 16.50 23.06 1.79
CA HIS A 109 16.64 21.65 1.41
C HIS A 109 17.52 20.84 2.37
N THR A 110 18.46 21.47 3.11
CA THR A 110 19.30 20.78 4.10
C THR A 110 18.53 20.52 5.39
N THR A 111 17.67 21.44 5.79
CA THR A 111 16.73 21.29 6.89
C THR A 111 15.74 20.17 6.60
N LEU A 112 15.15 20.13 5.40
CA LEU A 112 14.27 19.03 4.99
C LEU A 112 14.97 17.67 5.11
N VAL A 113 16.21 17.53 4.63
CA VAL A 113 16.97 16.27 4.74
C VAL A 113 17.28 15.89 6.19
N ARG A 114 17.65 16.87 7.03
CA ARG A 114 18.00 16.60 8.44
C ARG A 114 16.78 16.24 9.28
N ARG A 115 15.65 16.91 9.04
CA ARG A 115 14.44 16.73 9.84
C ARG A 115 13.63 15.49 9.41
N GLN A 116 13.62 15.15 8.12
CA GLN A 116 12.85 14.01 7.58
C GLN A 116 12.98 12.72 8.39
N PRO A 117 14.18 12.25 8.82
CA PRO A 117 14.31 10.98 9.54
C PRO A 117 13.65 10.95 10.93
N GLY A 118 13.40 12.11 11.53
CA GLY A 118 12.84 12.24 12.88
C GLY A 118 11.33 12.49 12.92
N LEU A 119 10.68 12.64 11.76
CA LEU A 119 9.25 12.92 11.72
C LEU A 119 8.41 11.70 12.09
N THR A 120 7.40 11.93 12.90
CA THR A 120 6.30 10.99 13.15
C THR A 120 5.13 11.38 12.27
N ILE A 121 4.83 10.55 11.28
CA ILE A 121 3.73 10.79 10.33
C ILE A 121 2.54 9.94 10.69
N ASP A 122 1.40 10.56 10.88
CA ASP A 122 0.15 9.87 11.12
C ASP A 122 -0.48 9.38 9.82
N LEU A 123 -1.10 8.19 9.87
CA LEU A 123 -1.99 7.74 8.82
C LEU A 123 -3.40 8.22 9.16
N PRO A 124 -3.98 9.13 8.36
CA PRO A 124 -5.38 9.51 8.54
C PRO A 124 -6.25 8.32 8.14
N VAL A 125 -6.87 7.67 9.12
CA VAL A 125 -7.76 6.52 8.94
C VAL A 125 -9.08 6.84 9.65
N HIS A 126 -10.20 6.66 8.94
CA HIS A 126 -11.51 6.86 9.53
C HIS A 126 -11.76 5.89 10.69
N ALA A 127 -12.29 6.42 11.78
CA ALA A 127 -12.75 5.58 12.87
C ALA A 127 -13.93 4.70 12.41
N THR A 128 -13.97 3.47 12.88
CA THR A 128 -15.08 2.55 12.62
C THR A 128 -15.51 1.88 13.91
N THR A 129 -16.80 1.62 14.01
CA THR A 129 -17.41 0.85 15.10
C THR A 129 -17.50 -0.64 14.77
N SER A 130 -17.34 -1.00 13.50
CA SER A 130 -17.39 -2.37 13.04
C SER A 130 -15.98 -2.93 12.81
N PRO A 131 -15.75 -4.22 13.08
CA PRO A 131 -14.47 -4.86 12.77
C PRO A 131 -14.13 -4.78 11.28
N ARG A 132 -12.88 -4.50 10.96
CA ARG A 132 -12.39 -4.28 9.59
C ARG A 132 -12.15 -5.58 8.83
N ASP A 133 -12.43 -5.56 7.55
CA ASP A 133 -11.91 -6.52 6.58
C ASP A 133 -10.60 -5.98 6.01
N VAL A 134 -9.50 -6.66 6.22
CA VAL A 134 -8.16 -6.16 5.84
C VAL A 134 -7.57 -6.98 4.70
N VAL A 135 -7.08 -6.30 3.68
CA VAL A 135 -6.39 -6.91 2.54
C VAL A 135 -4.91 -6.53 2.59
N VAL A 136 -4.03 -7.52 2.50
CA VAL A 136 -2.58 -7.30 2.63
C VAL A 136 -1.84 -7.74 1.38
N ASP A 137 -0.88 -6.93 0.97
CA ASP A 137 0.07 -7.26 -0.08
C ASP A 137 1.37 -6.44 0.09
N SER A 138 2.38 -6.77 -0.67
CA SER A 138 3.65 -6.04 -0.66
C SER A 138 4.08 -5.64 -2.07
N THR A 139 4.92 -4.60 -2.14
CA THR A 139 5.44 -4.12 -3.41
C THR A 139 6.88 -3.64 -3.30
N GLY A 140 7.66 -3.84 -4.37
CA GLY A 140 9.01 -3.30 -4.46
C GLY A 140 8.98 -1.81 -4.81
N LEU A 141 9.77 -1.02 -4.07
CA LEU A 141 10.11 0.37 -4.39
C LEU A 141 11.61 0.47 -4.64
N LYS A 142 11.97 1.16 -5.71
CA LYS A 142 13.37 1.36 -6.09
C LYS A 142 13.95 2.53 -5.29
N VAL A 143 15.17 2.40 -4.76
CA VAL A 143 15.89 3.51 -4.15
C VAL A 143 16.58 4.32 -5.24
N TYR A 144 16.37 5.65 -5.24
CA TYR A 144 16.97 6.55 -6.21
C TYR A 144 18.48 6.66 -6.03
N GLY A 145 19.22 6.63 -7.12
CA GLY A 145 20.61 7.12 -7.20
C GLY A 145 21.72 6.11 -7.06
N GLU A 146 21.50 4.89 -6.58
CA GLU A 146 22.56 3.87 -6.58
C GLU A 146 22.37 2.87 -7.73
N GLY A 147 23.28 2.89 -8.68
CA GLY A 147 23.56 1.77 -9.53
C GLY A 147 23.02 1.76 -10.96
N GLU A 148 22.12 2.64 -11.41
CA GLU A 148 21.68 2.55 -12.83
C GLU A 148 22.79 2.94 -13.79
N TRP A 149 23.52 4.00 -13.49
CA TRP A 149 24.62 4.42 -14.35
C TRP A 149 25.84 3.49 -14.23
N LYS A 150 26.20 3.12 -13.00
CA LYS A 150 27.28 2.15 -12.76
C LYS A 150 26.96 0.75 -13.27
N THR A 151 25.70 0.30 -13.21
CA THR A 151 25.27 -1.00 -13.73
C THR A 151 25.31 -1.03 -15.27
N ARG A 152 25.04 0.09 -15.94
CA ARG A 152 25.18 0.19 -17.39
C ARG A 152 26.64 0.17 -17.86
N GLN A 153 27.56 0.72 -17.05
CA GLN A 153 29.01 0.77 -17.41
C GLN A 153 29.80 -0.45 -16.96
N HIS A 154 29.48 -1.08 -15.85
CA HIS A 154 30.31 -2.08 -15.21
C HIS A 154 29.66 -3.47 -15.05
N GLY A 155 28.54 -3.73 -15.72
CA GLY A 155 27.88 -5.04 -15.70
C GLY A 155 27.03 -5.32 -14.44
N TRP A 156 26.42 -6.51 -14.41
CA TRP A 156 25.35 -6.94 -13.49
C TRP A 156 25.70 -7.03 -11.99
N SER A 157 26.92 -6.76 -11.58
CA SER A 157 27.40 -7.01 -10.20
C SER A 157 27.05 -5.92 -9.18
N THR A 158 26.49 -4.79 -9.58
CA THR A 158 26.22 -3.68 -8.66
C THR A 158 24.73 -3.52 -8.41
N ARG A 159 24.39 -3.81 -7.18
CA ARG A 159 23.11 -3.87 -6.51
C ARG A 159 22.15 -2.74 -6.87
N ARG A 160 21.06 -3.06 -7.58
CA ARG A 160 19.85 -2.23 -7.54
C ARG A 160 19.30 -2.32 -6.13
N THR A 161 19.37 -1.24 -5.37
CA THR A 161 18.80 -1.23 -4.02
C THR A 161 17.29 -1.11 -4.13
N TRP A 162 16.61 -2.16 -3.73
CA TRP A 162 15.16 -2.18 -3.61
C TRP A 162 14.76 -2.19 -2.15
N ARG A 163 13.63 -1.60 -1.86
CA ARG A 163 12.93 -1.75 -0.59
C ARG A 163 11.61 -2.43 -0.85
N LYS A 164 11.08 -3.09 0.16
CA LYS A 164 9.76 -3.73 0.09
C LYS A 164 8.81 -2.96 0.99
N LEU A 165 7.75 -2.41 0.41
CA LEU A 165 6.68 -1.76 1.12
C LEU A 165 5.54 -2.76 1.30
N HIS A 166 5.24 -3.10 2.55
CA HIS A 166 4.10 -3.92 2.94
C HIS A 166 2.95 -2.99 3.30
N LEU A 167 1.76 -3.29 2.79
CA LEU A 167 0.58 -2.46 2.96
C LEU A 167 -0.60 -3.31 3.41
N SER A 168 -1.35 -2.80 4.37
CA SER A 168 -2.66 -3.32 4.78
C SER A 168 -3.71 -2.29 4.40
N PHE A 169 -4.69 -2.72 3.62
CA PHE A 169 -5.80 -1.89 3.16
C PHE A 169 -7.09 -2.32 3.86
N ASP A 170 -7.88 -1.38 4.30
CA ASP A 170 -9.28 -1.62 4.63
C ASP A 170 -10.04 -1.95 3.34
N ALA A 171 -10.72 -3.09 3.31
CA ALA A 171 -11.35 -3.59 2.10
C ALA A 171 -12.64 -2.82 1.74
N ASP A 172 -13.22 -2.07 2.65
CA ASP A 172 -14.45 -1.30 2.44
C ASP A 172 -14.15 0.15 2.07
N THR A 173 -13.20 0.78 2.78
CA THR A 173 -12.82 2.17 2.52
C THR A 173 -11.72 2.29 1.47
N GLY A 174 -10.83 1.30 1.36
CA GLY A 174 -9.64 1.33 0.51
C GLY A 174 -8.47 2.10 1.14
N GLU A 175 -8.62 2.56 2.39
CA GLU A 175 -7.57 3.25 3.14
C GLU A 175 -6.42 2.30 3.49
N ILE A 176 -5.21 2.84 3.54
CA ILE A 176 -4.05 2.15 4.11
C ILE A 176 -4.16 2.26 5.63
N VAL A 177 -4.38 1.14 6.30
CA VAL A 177 -4.54 1.07 7.76
C VAL A 177 -3.27 0.66 8.49
N ALA A 178 -2.30 0.08 7.77
CA ALA A 178 -0.96 -0.19 8.28
C ALA A 178 0.05 -0.26 7.13
N GLU A 179 1.31 0.11 7.43
CA GLU A 179 2.39 0.02 6.46
C GLU A 179 3.72 -0.34 7.15
N THR A 180 4.61 -0.97 6.42
CA THR A 180 5.99 -1.22 6.88
C THR A 180 6.92 -1.25 5.68
N LEU A 181 7.96 -0.44 5.72
CA LEU A 181 9.05 -0.49 4.75
C LEU A 181 10.14 -1.43 5.28
N THR A 182 10.60 -2.37 4.46
CA THR A 182 11.64 -3.33 4.82
C THR A 182 12.69 -3.46 3.72
N GLU A 183 13.76 -4.18 4.00
CA GLU A 183 14.69 -4.60 2.97
C GLU A 183 14.02 -5.57 1.97
N ALA A 184 14.51 -5.60 0.73
CA ALA A 184 13.90 -6.38 -0.35
C ALA A 184 13.78 -7.89 -0.06
N GLY A 185 14.70 -8.44 0.71
CA GLY A 185 14.74 -9.86 1.09
C GLY A 185 13.82 -10.26 2.25
N THR A 186 13.14 -9.30 2.88
CA THR A 186 12.28 -9.58 4.04
C THR A 186 11.07 -10.41 3.64
N ASP A 187 10.78 -11.46 4.41
CA ASP A 187 9.63 -12.33 4.19
C ASP A 187 8.31 -11.62 4.57
N ASP A 188 7.38 -11.56 3.64
CA ASP A 188 6.08 -10.88 3.80
C ASP A 188 5.29 -11.40 5.01
N ALA A 189 5.33 -12.69 5.24
CA ALA A 189 4.65 -13.31 6.36
C ALA A 189 5.19 -12.87 7.74
N SER A 190 6.43 -12.34 7.80
CA SER A 190 7.00 -11.81 9.04
C SER A 190 6.42 -10.46 9.44
N GLN A 191 5.88 -9.72 8.47
CA GLN A 191 5.36 -8.39 8.67
C GLN A 191 3.88 -8.36 9.09
N VAL A 192 3.20 -9.52 9.07
CA VAL A 192 1.78 -9.59 9.45
C VAL A 192 1.55 -9.11 10.87
N ARG A 193 2.33 -9.58 11.84
CA ARG A 193 2.17 -9.20 13.25
C ARG A 193 2.51 -7.73 13.54
N PRO A 194 3.64 -7.18 13.06
CA PRO A 194 3.93 -5.75 13.15
C PRO A 194 2.87 -4.85 12.52
N MET A 195 2.29 -5.27 11.38
CA MET A 195 1.22 -4.51 10.74
C MET A 195 -0.09 -4.58 11.51
N GLN A 196 -0.46 -5.76 12.06
CA GLN A 196 -1.65 -5.90 12.90
C GLN A 196 -1.63 -4.93 14.09
N ALA A 197 -0.46 -4.73 14.70
CA ALA A 197 -0.31 -3.81 15.84
C ALA A 197 -0.54 -2.33 15.48
N GLN A 198 -0.51 -1.96 14.19
CA GLN A 198 -0.77 -0.61 13.71
C GLN A 198 -2.23 -0.38 13.35
N ILE A 199 -3.01 -1.44 13.08
CA ILE A 199 -4.39 -1.32 12.60
C ILE A 199 -5.28 -0.80 13.73
N PRO A 200 -5.97 0.35 13.53
CA PRO A 200 -6.88 0.86 14.54
C PRO A 200 -8.18 0.04 14.57
N GLY A 201 -8.58 -0.40 15.76
CA GLY A 201 -9.79 -1.19 15.97
C GLY A 201 -9.61 -2.68 15.68
N GLU A 202 -10.74 -3.40 15.68
CA GLU A 202 -10.75 -4.84 15.47
C GLU A 202 -10.70 -5.23 13.99
N VAL A 203 -10.16 -6.42 13.72
CA VAL A 203 -10.09 -7.02 12.38
C VAL A 203 -10.96 -8.27 12.34
N ALA A 204 -11.97 -8.28 11.46
CA ALA A 204 -12.83 -9.44 11.27
C ALA A 204 -12.19 -10.47 10.34
N ARG A 205 -11.71 -10.05 9.17
CA ARG A 205 -11.15 -10.92 8.13
C ARG A 205 -9.83 -10.38 7.59
N PHE A 206 -8.94 -11.32 7.27
CA PHE A 206 -7.63 -11.04 6.72
C PHE A 206 -7.48 -11.76 5.37
N TYR A 207 -7.35 -10.97 4.31
CA TYR A 207 -7.20 -11.44 2.94
C TYR A 207 -5.76 -11.27 2.48
N ALA A 208 -5.15 -12.35 2.00
CA ALA A 208 -3.82 -12.30 1.41
C ALA A 208 -3.64 -13.41 0.37
N ASP A 209 -2.58 -13.38 -0.40
CA ASP A 209 -2.29 -14.41 -1.37
C ASP A 209 -1.69 -15.68 -0.73
N GLY A 210 -1.43 -16.72 -1.55
CA GLY A 210 -0.90 -18.00 -1.07
C GLY A 210 0.55 -17.92 -0.54
N ALA A 211 1.28 -16.82 -0.77
CA ALA A 211 2.61 -16.62 -0.17
C ALA A 211 2.52 -16.46 1.35
N TYR A 212 1.38 -15.94 1.82
CA TYR A 212 1.05 -15.81 3.25
C TYR A 212 0.56 -17.12 3.90
N ASP A 213 0.41 -18.24 3.16
CA ASP A 213 0.08 -19.56 3.76
C ASP A 213 1.28 -20.10 4.56
N ARG A 214 1.58 -19.46 5.67
CA ARG A 214 2.67 -19.78 6.61
C ARG A 214 2.12 -19.95 8.02
N TRP A 215 2.72 -20.89 8.78
CA TRP A 215 2.25 -21.16 10.14
C TRP A 215 2.27 -19.93 11.05
N LYS A 216 3.28 -19.09 10.94
CA LYS A 216 3.38 -17.85 11.71
C LYS A 216 2.24 -16.87 11.43
N VAL A 217 1.75 -16.81 10.18
CA VAL A 217 0.59 -16.00 9.82
C VAL A 217 -0.67 -16.57 10.44
N HIS A 218 -0.93 -17.87 10.26
CA HIS A 218 -2.09 -18.50 10.84
C HIS A 218 -2.11 -18.43 12.37
N TYR A 219 -0.93 -18.50 13.01
CA TYR A 219 -0.78 -18.29 14.45
C TYR A 219 -1.14 -16.85 14.84
N ALA A 220 -0.59 -15.84 14.15
CA ALA A 220 -0.87 -14.45 14.42
C ALA A 220 -2.37 -14.11 14.28
N LEU A 221 -3.05 -14.67 13.27
CA LEU A 221 -4.48 -14.46 13.05
C LEU A 221 -5.36 -15.19 14.06
N ALA A 222 -4.94 -16.37 14.53
CA ALA A 222 -5.68 -17.14 15.52
C ALA A 222 -5.52 -16.63 16.96
N TYR A 223 -4.43 -15.91 17.21
CA TYR A 223 -4.07 -15.34 18.53
C TYR A 223 -3.63 -13.88 18.36
N PRO A 224 -4.53 -13.00 17.91
CA PRO A 224 -4.22 -11.59 17.76
C PRO A 224 -4.01 -10.92 19.11
N SER A 225 -3.17 -9.90 19.18
CA SER A 225 -2.96 -9.13 20.40
C SER A 225 -4.11 -8.12 20.59
N GLY A 226 -4.70 -8.11 21.78
CA GLY A 226 -5.74 -7.13 22.14
C GLY A 226 -7.11 -7.33 21.49
N GLN A 227 -7.36 -8.50 20.91
CA GLN A 227 -8.63 -8.81 20.26
C GLN A 227 -9.05 -10.27 20.50
N ASP A 228 -10.33 -10.49 20.78
CA ASP A 228 -11.04 -11.77 20.72
C ASP A 228 -12.43 -11.48 20.15
N PRO A 229 -12.91 -12.14 19.11
CA PRO A 229 -12.51 -13.43 18.56
C PRO A 229 -11.29 -13.40 17.62
N PRO A 230 -10.78 -14.60 17.24
CA PRO A 230 -9.71 -14.72 16.24
C PRO A 230 -10.07 -14.10 14.89
N ILE A 231 -9.06 -13.59 14.18
CA ILE A 231 -9.22 -13.02 12.84
C ILE A 231 -9.47 -14.16 11.83
N ALA A 232 -10.56 -14.08 11.09
CA ALA A 232 -10.86 -15.04 10.05
C ALA A 232 -9.91 -14.89 8.86
N SER A 233 -9.18 -15.95 8.52
CA SER A 233 -8.18 -15.93 7.47
C SER A 233 -8.77 -16.36 6.12
N VAL A 234 -8.63 -15.52 5.10
CA VAL A 234 -8.99 -15.80 3.70
C VAL A 234 -7.72 -15.88 2.85
N ILE A 235 -6.88 -16.85 3.18
CA ILE A 235 -5.60 -17.13 2.50
C ILE A 235 -5.74 -18.49 1.82
N PRO A 236 -5.55 -18.58 0.48
CA PRO A 236 -5.60 -19.86 -0.21
C PRO A 236 -4.40 -20.71 0.20
N PRO A 237 -4.62 -21.95 0.67
CA PRO A 237 -3.53 -22.89 0.90
C PRO A 237 -2.68 -23.09 -0.36
N ARG A 238 -1.40 -23.40 -0.20
CA ARG A 238 -0.53 -23.77 -1.32
C ARG A 238 -1.11 -24.94 -2.10
N ARG A 239 -0.63 -25.14 -3.33
CA ARG A 239 -1.17 -26.24 -4.20
C ARG A 239 -0.88 -27.62 -3.63
N ASP A 240 0.25 -27.77 -2.95
CA ASP A 240 0.76 -28.98 -2.29
C ASP A 240 0.39 -29.06 -0.80
N ALA A 241 -0.49 -28.17 -0.33
CA ALA A 241 -0.89 -28.10 1.05
C ALA A 241 -1.65 -29.36 1.49
N GLN A 242 -1.19 -29.99 2.56
CA GLN A 242 -1.83 -31.13 3.19
C GLN A 242 -2.43 -30.76 4.56
N VAL A 243 -3.41 -31.53 4.99
CA VAL A 243 -3.98 -31.46 6.33
C VAL A 243 -2.91 -31.84 7.35
N ARG A 244 -2.63 -30.96 8.29
CA ARG A 244 -1.65 -31.22 9.35
C ARG A 244 -2.30 -31.96 10.51
N LYS A 245 -1.76 -33.14 10.85
CA LYS A 245 -2.11 -33.82 12.08
C LYS A 245 -1.39 -33.16 13.26
N ALA A 246 -2.12 -32.80 14.30
CA ALA A 246 -1.57 -32.25 15.53
C ALA A 246 -2.00 -33.11 16.73
N LYS A 247 -1.10 -33.28 17.72
CA LYS A 247 -1.40 -34.02 18.96
C LYS A 247 -2.46 -33.34 19.83
N ARG A 248 -2.54 -32.00 19.71
CA ARG A 248 -3.53 -31.16 20.38
C ARG A 248 -4.28 -30.30 19.35
N ARG A 249 -5.50 -29.90 19.70
CA ARG A 249 -6.26 -28.95 18.89
C ARG A 249 -5.71 -27.54 19.09
N TYR A 250 -5.21 -26.94 18.00
CA TYR A 250 -4.75 -25.55 17.94
C TYR A 250 -5.60 -24.79 16.94
N ARG A 251 -6.19 -23.67 17.34
CA ARG A 251 -7.08 -22.84 16.48
C ARG A 251 -6.46 -22.54 15.10
N HIS A 252 -5.20 -22.16 15.04
CA HIS A 252 -4.53 -21.84 13.78
C HIS A 252 -4.35 -23.04 12.85
N ILE A 253 -4.14 -24.26 13.39
CA ILE A 253 -4.02 -25.48 12.61
C ILE A 253 -5.39 -25.91 12.11
N GLU A 254 -6.41 -25.90 12.96
CA GLU A 254 -7.78 -26.27 12.58
C GLU A 254 -8.34 -25.35 11.50
N ALA A 255 -8.23 -24.04 11.67
CA ALA A 255 -8.70 -23.06 10.69
C ALA A 255 -8.02 -23.23 9.32
N ARG A 256 -6.73 -23.57 9.28
CA ARG A 256 -6.02 -23.86 8.03
C ARG A 256 -6.47 -25.20 7.43
N ASN A 257 -6.57 -26.24 8.24
CA ASN A 257 -7.00 -27.59 7.80
C ASN A 257 -8.40 -27.55 7.21
N GLN A 258 -9.34 -26.83 7.82
CA GLN A 258 -10.71 -26.64 7.28
C GLN A 258 -10.68 -26.05 5.87
N ARG A 259 -9.79 -25.09 5.59
CA ARG A 259 -9.64 -24.51 4.24
C ARG A 259 -9.06 -25.53 3.25
N VAL A 260 -8.06 -26.31 3.65
CA VAL A 260 -7.51 -27.39 2.80
C VAL A 260 -8.62 -28.38 2.44
N GLN A 261 -9.34 -28.87 3.44
CA GLN A 261 -10.46 -29.83 3.25
C GLN A 261 -11.60 -29.25 2.39
N ALA A 262 -11.94 -27.97 2.59
CA ALA A 262 -12.96 -27.29 1.79
C ALA A 262 -12.55 -27.21 0.30
N ILE A 263 -11.27 -26.93 0.03
CA ILE A 263 -10.74 -26.90 -1.34
C ILE A 263 -10.64 -28.30 -1.95
N GLU A 264 -10.24 -29.29 -1.16
CA GLU A 264 -10.24 -30.71 -1.61
C GLU A 264 -11.66 -31.18 -1.99
N LYS A 265 -12.67 -30.83 -1.18
CA LYS A 265 -14.06 -31.23 -1.40
C LYS A 265 -14.74 -30.48 -2.54
N LYS A 266 -14.59 -29.15 -2.61
CA LYS A 266 -15.38 -28.28 -3.51
C LYS A 266 -14.59 -27.79 -4.73
N GLY A 267 -13.26 -27.89 -4.67
CA GLY A 267 -12.36 -27.26 -5.64
C GLY A 267 -11.98 -25.82 -5.27
N ARG A 268 -10.87 -25.33 -5.82
CA ARG A 268 -10.29 -24.02 -5.50
C ARG A 268 -11.14 -22.85 -6.03
N LYS A 269 -11.78 -22.98 -7.19
CA LYS A 269 -12.60 -21.91 -7.78
C LYS A 269 -13.87 -21.64 -6.97
N PRO A 270 -14.70 -22.64 -6.63
CA PRO A 270 -15.85 -22.44 -5.75
C PRO A 270 -15.46 -21.88 -4.38
N TRP A 271 -14.38 -22.40 -3.77
CA TRP A 271 -13.92 -21.88 -2.49
C TRP A 271 -13.58 -20.38 -2.56
N LYS A 272 -12.88 -19.93 -3.62
CA LYS A 272 -12.56 -18.50 -3.81
C LYS A 272 -13.81 -17.63 -3.94
N GLN A 273 -14.85 -18.13 -4.56
CA GLN A 273 -16.13 -17.42 -4.71
C GLN A 273 -16.86 -17.32 -3.36
N GLU A 274 -17.02 -18.44 -2.66
CA GLU A 274 -17.71 -18.50 -1.36
C GLU A 274 -16.99 -17.71 -0.26
N SER A 275 -15.65 -17.75 -0.22
CA SER A 275 -14.85 -17.04 0.78
C SER A 275 -14.70 -15.55 0.52
N GLY A 276 -15.16 -15.03 -0.61
CA GLY A 276 -14.95 -13.64 -1.00
C GLY A 276 -13.49 -13.29 -1.31
N TYR A 277 -12.65 -14.29 -1.62
CA TYR A 277 -11.22 -14.12 -1.88
C TYR A 277 -10.90 -13.07 -2.96
N HIS A 278 -11.83 -12.81 -3.87
CA HIS A 278 -11.65 -11.80 -4.92
C HIS A 278 -11.39 -10.39 -4.37
N ARG A 279 -11.81 -10.08 -3.13
CA ARG A 279 -11.49 -8.81 -2.46
C ARG A 279 -9.98 -8.55 -2.35
N ARG A 280 -9.14 -9.59 -2.43
CA ARG A 280 -7.67 -9.45 -2.48
C ARG A 280 -7.20 -8.49 -3.58
N SER A 281 -7.90 -8.42 -4.71
CA SER A 281 -7.56 -7.51 -5.81
C SER A 281 -7.56 -6.03 -5.42
N LEU A 282 -8.20 -5.66 -4.30
CA LEU A 282 -8.17 -4.29 -3.77
C LEU A 282 -6.76 -3.85 -3.38
N ALA A 283 -5.93 -4.77 -2.85
CA ALA A 283 -4.54 -4.46 -2.56
C ALA A 283 -3.74 -4.16 -3.85
N GLU A 284 -3.99 -4.93 -4.93
CA GLU A 284 -3.37 -4.65 -6.25
C GLU A 284 -3.76 -3.26 -6.76
N THR A 285 -5.02 -2.88 -6.60
CA THR A 285 -5.52 -1.54 -6.96
C THR A 285 -4.89 -0.45 -6.08
N GLY A 286 -4.77 -0.67 -4.78
CA GLY A 286 -4.12 0.27 -3.84
C GLY A 286 -2.64 0.47 -4.16
N ILE A 287 -1.91 -0.61 -4.41
CA ILE A 287 -0.50 -0.59 -4.83
C ILE A 287 -0.33 0.11 -6.19
N PHE A 288 -1.23 -0.15 -7.14
CA PHE A 288 -1.22 0.53 -8.43
C PHE A 288 -1.38 2.05 -8.25
N ARG A 289 -2.37 2.48 -7.45
CA ARG A 289 -2.58 3.90 -7.13
C ARG A 289 -1.33 4.53 -6.49
N TYR A 290 -0.72 3.86 -5.50
CA TYR A 290 0.51 4.33 -4.88
C TYR A 290 1.59 4.60 -5.93
N LYS A 291 1.85 3.63 -6.81
CA LYS A 291 2.91 3.75 -7.83
C LYS A 291 2.62 4.77 -8.92
N VAL A 292 1.37 4.92 -9.32
CA VAL A 292 0.97 5.87 -10.37
C VAL A 292 0.99 7.30 -9.85
N ILE A 293 0.46 7.53 -8.64
CA ILE A 293 0.33 8.88 -8.07
C ILE A 293 1.64 9.35 -7.45
N LEU A 294 2.31 8.49 -6.68
CA LEU A 294 3.46 8.85 -5.85
C LEU A 294 4.80 8.37 -6.41
N GLY A 295 4.74 7.57 -7.46
CA GLY A 295 5.90 6.99 -8.12
C GLY A 295 6.42 5.70 -7.49
N PRO A 296 7.13 4.86 -8.28
CA PRO A 296 7.65 3.57 -7.85
C PRO A 296 9.05 3.67 -7.18
N LYS A 297 9.48 4.90 -6.82
CA LYS A 297 10.84 5.16 -6.33
C LYS A 297 10.82 5.90 -5.00
N LEU A 298 11.81 5.61 -4.16
CA LEU A 298 12.16 6.39 -2.98
C LEU A 298 13.35 7.30 -3.32
N GLN A 299 13.25 8.56 -2.93
CA GLN A 299 14.26 9.59 -3.22
C GLN A 299 15.19 9.83 -2.04
N ALA A 300 14.76 9.49 -0.81
CA ALA A 300 15.59 9.61 0.39
C ALA A 300 16.75 8.61 0.35
N ARG A 301 17.95 9.06 0.80
CA ARG A 301 19.16 8.24 0.80
C ARG A 301 19.31 7.42 2.08
N SER A 302 18.96 7.99 3.23
CA SER A 302 19.06 7.32 4.52
C SER A 302 17.89 6.37 4.74
N TRP A 303 18.11 5.28 5.47
CA TRP A 303 17.07 4.33 5.80
C TRP A 303 15.89 4.95 6.56
N PRO A 304 16.08 5.74 7.64
CA PRO A 304 14.96 6.40 8.31
C PRO A 304 14.23 7.38 7.40
N GLY A 305 14.95 8.13 6.55
CA GLY A 305 14.31 9.02 5.57
C GLY A 305 13.46 8.27 4.54
N GLN A 306 13.87 7.06 4.13
CA GLN A 306 13.07 6.20 3.25
C GLN A 306 11.78 5.73 3.92
N GLN A 307 11.83 5.40 5.21
CA GLN A 307 10.66 5.02 6.01
C GLN A 307 9.67 6.18 6.10
N THR A 308 10.15 7.36 6.46
CA THR A 308 9.32 8.58 6.50
C THR A 308 8.73 8.91 5.13
N GLU A 309 9.51 8.81 4.05
CA GLU A 309 9.03 9.06 2.69
C GLU A 309 7.92 8.08 2.29
N ALA A 310 8.05 6.80 2.63
CA ALA A 310 7.01 5.80 2.36
C ALA A 310 5.74 6.11 3.16
N ARG A 311 5.89 6.50 4.43
CA ARG A 311 4.79 6.85 5.34
C ARG A 311 4.04 8.09 4.87
N ILE A 312 4.75 9.17 4.47
CA ILE A 312 4.15 10.37 3.85
C ILE A 312 3.35 9.97 2.60
N GLY A 313 3.89 9.06 1.78
CA GLY A 313 3.16 8.56 0.62
C GLY A 313 1.85 7.85 1.00
N CYS A 314 1.86 7.01 2.03
CA CYS A 314 0.65 6.34 2.52
C CYS A 314 -0.37 7.33 3.10
N SER A 315 0.08 8.30 3.90
CA SER A 315 -0.75 9.38 4.43
C SER A 315 -1.39 10.20 3.31
N SER A 316 -0.59 10.61 2.31
CA SER A 316 -1.10 11.34 1.15
C SER A 316 -2.16 10.55 0.37
N LEU A 317 -1.96 9.23 0.22
CA LEU A 317 -2.93 8.39 -0.48
C LEU A 317 -4.25 8.28 0.29
N ASN A 318 -4.21 8.21 1.61
CA ASN A 318 -5.42 8.22 2.43
C ASN A 318 -6.15 9.57 2.33
N ARG A 319 -5.44 10.70 2.40
CA ARG A 319 -6.04 12.03 2.17
C ARG A 319 -6.73 12.09 0.80
N ILE A 320 -6.14 11.55 -0.25
CA ILE A 320 -6.75 11.45 -1.58
C ILE A 320 -8.03 10.61 -1.57
N ILE A 321 -8.06 9.50 -0.83
CA ILE A 321 -9.24 8.62 -0.69
C ILE A 321 -10.36 9.36 0.04
N HIS A 322 -10.03 10.16 1.06
CA HIS A 322 -11.00 10.95 1.82
C HIS A 322 -11.70 12.03 0.99
N LEU A 323 -11.05 12.57 -0.04
CA LEU A 323 -11.70 13.51 -0.97
C LEU A 323 -12.79 12.83 -1.79
N GLY A 324 -12.64 11.56 -2.11
CA GLY A 324 -13.62 10.76 -2.80
C GLY A 324 -13.03 9.58 -3.56
N LYS A 325 -13.83 8.52 -3.63
CA LYS A 325 -13.51 7.29 -4.37
C LYS A 325 -14.63 6.96 -5.36
N PRO A 326 -14.33 6.24 -6.46
CA PRO A 326 -15.36 5.78 -7.38
C PRO A 326 -16.22 4.69 -6.72
N ASP A 327 -17.53 4.81 -6.83
CA ASP A 327 -18.48 3.72 -6.55
C ASP A 327 -18.82 3.03 -7.88
N SER A 328 -18.27 1.84 -8.07
CA SER A 328 -18.39 1.09 -9.33
C SER A 328 -19.24 -0.15 -9.16
N TYR A 329 -20.03 -0.48 -10.16
CA TYR A 329 -20.81 -1.71 -10.19
C TYR A 329 -20.44 -2.55 -11.42
N LYS A 330 -20.54 -3.87 -11.27
CA LYS A 330 -20.23 -4.80 -12.35
C LYS A 330 -21.42 -4.91 -13.30
N VAL A 331 -21.19 -4.69 -14.59
CA VAL A 331 -22.14 -4.98 -15.66
C VAL A 331 -21.65 -6.23 -16.39
N GLU A 332 -22.51 -7.24 -16.50
CA GLU A 332 -22.27 -8.41 -17.34
C GLU A 332 -22.65 -8.04 -18.78
N VAL A 333 -21.68 -8.04 -19.67
CA VAL A 333 -21.93 -7.78 -21.10
C VAL A 333 -22.45 -9.09 -21.69
N GLU A 334 -23.77 -9.17 -21.92
CA GLU A 334 -24.38 -10.26 -22.67
C GLU A 334 -23.75 -10.32 -24.06
N GLY A 335 -23.41 -11.55 -24.48
CA GLY A 335 -22.68 -11.85 -25.72
C GLY A 335 -23.59 -12.06 -26.92
#